data_4820c248ee017983565dfb7c8ce7204a
#
_entry.id   4820c248ee017983565dfb7c8ce7204a
#
_cell.length_a   1.000
_cell.length_b   1.000
_cell.length_c   1.000
_cell.angle_alpha   90.00
_cell.angle_beta   90.00
_cell.angle_gamma   90.00
#
_symmetry.space_group_name_H-M   'P 1'
#
loop_
_entity.id
_entity.type
_entity.pdbx_description
1 polymer ?
#
loop_
_entity_poly.entity_id
_entity_poly.type
_entity_poly.pdbx_seq_one_letter_code
_entity_poly.pdbx_strand_id
1 'polypeptide(L)'
;MAHFAKLNSDNVVIHVSVVDNWNCVDGSGNEVEAIGVAYLQSVHGVEPGITWKQTSYNHNIRKNYAGIGMTYDAGRDAFISPKPFASWVLNETTCRWEAPVPMPSDAGTGNPPKMYRWDEDTVNWVEATI
;
A
#
# COMPACT_ATOMS: atom_id res chain seq x y z
N MET A 1 12.49 4.32 -13.39
CA MET A 1 12.03 2.92 -13.17
C MET A 1 10.60 2.94 -12.66
N ALA A 2 9.81 1.98 -13.08
CA ALA A 2 8.43 1.83 -12.63
C ALA A 2 8.30 0.58 -11.74
N HIS A 3 7.31 0.59 -10.86
CA HIS A 3 7.03 -0.50 -9.95
C HIS A 3 5.64 -1.07 -10.24
N PHE A 4 5.52 -2.39 -10.21
CA PHE A 4 4.27 -3.08 -10.52
C PHE A 4 3.97 -4.12 -9.46
N ALA A 5 2.74 -4.10 -8.97
CA ALA A 5 2.25 -5.09 -8.03
C ALA A 5 1.65 -6.28 -8.78
N LYS A 6 2.04 -7.47 -8.38
CA LYS A 6 1.44 -8.73 -8.84
C LYS A 6 0.30 -9.09 -7.91
N LEU A 7 -0.91 -9.21 -8.44
CA LEU A 7 -2.12 -9.46 -7.69
C LEU A 7 -2.64 -10.86 -7.96
N ASN A 8 -3.10 -11.55 -6.92
CA ASN A 8 -3.82 -12.80 -7.07
C ASN A 8 -5.30 -12.54 -7.42
N SER A 9 -6.12 -13.59 -7.53
CA SER A 9 -7.54 -13.48 -7.89
C SER A 9 -8.38 -12.72 -6.86
N ASP A 10 -7.89 -12.56 -5.65
CA ASP A 10 -8.53 -11.78 -4.58
C ASP A 10 -8.01 -10.34 -4.52
N ASN A 11 -7.23 -9.91 -5.50
CA ASN A 11 -6.58 -8.59 -5.56
C ASN A 11 -5.60 -8.35 -4.41
N VAL A 12 -5.04 -9.41 -3.85
CA VAL A 12 -3.99 -9.31 -2.83
C VAL A 12 -2.64 -9.27 -3.51
N VAL A 13 -1.80 -8.33 -3.08
CA VAL A 13 -0.43 -8.19 -3.59
C VAL A 13 0.42 -9.36 -3.11
N ILE A 14 0.97 -10.12 -4.05
CA ILE A 14 1.82 -11.28 -3.77
C ILE A 14 3.28 -11.04 -4.14
N HIS A 15 3.55 -10.00 -4.93
CA HIS A 15 4.90 -9.61 -5.33
C HIS A 15 4.89 -8.18 -5.88
N VAL A 16 6.02 -7.49 -5.80
CA VAL A 16 6.22 -6.18 -6.43
C VAL A 16 7.49 -6.25 -7.27
N SER A 17 7.38 -5.93 -8.54
CA SER A 17 8.49 -5.94 -9.49
C SER A 17 8.86 -4.54 -9.93
N VAL A 18 10.15 -4.35 -10.22
CA VAL A 18 10.67 -3.11 -10.81
C VAL A 18 10.86 -3.35 -12.30
N VAL A 19 10.42 -2.39 -13.12
CA VAL A 19 10.57 -2.43 -14.58
C VAL A 19 11.41 -1.26 -15.02
N ASP A 20 12.43 -1.53 -15.83
CA ASP A 20 13.27 -0.48 -16.41
C ASP A 20 12.47 0.45 -17.32
N ASN A 21 12.89 1.70 -17.44
CA ASN A 21 12.21 2.70 -18.25
C ASN A 21 11.99 2.23 -19.71
N TRP A 22 12.97 1.53 -20.28
CA TRP A 22 12.90 1.01 -21.67
C TRP A 22 11.71 0.08 -21.89
N ASN A 23 11.24 -0.59 -20.83
CA ASN A 23 10.25 -1.65 -20.93
C ASN A 23 8.86 -1.20 -20.49
N CYS A 24 8.70 0.08 -20.15
CA CYS A 24 7.41 0.62 -19.70
C CYS A 24 7.06 1.98 -20.32
N VAL A 25 7.77 2.42 -21.35
CA VAL A 25 7.51 3.71 -22.01
C VAL A 25 7.03 3.50 -23.44
N ASP A 26 6.26 4.48 -23.94
CA ASP A 26 5.82 4.54 -25.33
C ASP A 26 6.91 5.12 -26.24
N GLY A 27 6.59 5.28 -27.55
CA GLY A 27 7.53 5.82 -28.52
C GLY A 27 7.94 7.28 -28.27
N SER A 28 7.23 7.99 -27.42
CA SER A 28 7.53 9.37 -27.03
C SER A 28 8.25 9.47 -25.67
N GLY A 29 8.56 8.32 -25.06
CA GLY A 29 9.24 8.26 -23.77
C GLY A 29 8.33 8.43 -22.56
N ASN A 30 7.02 8.38 -22.74
CA ASN A 30 6.05 8.46 -21.64
C ASN A 30 5.81 7.09 -21.03
N GLU A 31 5.78 7.04 -19.71
CA GLU A 31 5.48 5.82 -18.95
C GLU A 31 4.02 5.42 -19.15
N VAL A 32 3.78 4.16 -19.55
CA VAL A 32 2.44 3.62 -19.80
C VAL A 32 2.30 2.28 -19.09
N GLU A 33 1.31 2.19 -18.20
CA GLU A 33 1.06 0.97 -17.41
C GLU A 33 0.91 -0.27 -18.30
N ALA A 34 0.12 -0.20 -19.35
CA ALA A 34 -0.14 -1.35 -20.23
C ALA A 34 1.13 -1.89 -20.88
N ILE A 35 2.10 -1.02 -21.19
CA ILE A 35 3.39 -1.45 -21.77
C ILE A 35 4.21 -2.21 -20.73
N GLY A 36 4.27 -1.71 -19.50
CA GLY A 36 4.98 -2.40 -18.41
C GLY A 36 4.33 -3.74 -18.06
N VAL A 37 3.01 -3.80 -18.06
CA VAL A 37 2.29 -5.05 -17.83
C VAL A 37 2.58 -6.07 -18.94
N ALA A 38 2.57 -5.64 -20.18
CA ALA A 38 2.88 -6.52 -21.32
C ALA A 38 4.31 -7.07 -21.22
N TYR A 39 5.27 -6.23 -20.80
CA TYR A 39 6.64 -6.67 -20.57
C TYR A 39 6.71 -7.74 -19.49
N LEU A 40 6.06 -7.51 -18.35
CA LEU A 40 6.05 -8.48 -17.25
C LEU A 40 5.41 -9.80 -17.65
N GLN A 41 4.33 -9.75 -18.44
CA GLN A 41 3.70 -10.95 -18.97
C GLN A 41 4.61 -11.70 -19.97
N SER A 42 5.44 -10.97 -20.73
CA SER A 42 6.41 -11.59 -21.62
C SER A 42 7.53 -12.33 -20.87
N VAL A 43 7.90 -11.81 -19.69
CA VAL A 43 8.97 -12.40 -18.85
C VAL A 43 8.43 -13.55 -17.99
N HIS A 44 7.27 -13.36 -17.37
CA HIS A 44 6.72 -14.31 -16.39
C HIS A 44 5.62 -15.20 -16.96
N GLY A 45 5.14 -14.92 -18.15
CA GLY A 45 3.98 -15.59 -18.74
C GLY A 45 2.67 -14.95 -18.28
N VAL A 46 1.60 -15.28 -19.00
CA VAL A 46 0.24 -14.91 -18.62
C VAL A 46 -0.31 -16.02 -17.72
N GLU A 47 -0.45 -15.73 -16.44
CA GLU A 47 -0.92 -16.70 -15.44
C GLU A 47 -2.41 -16.48 -15.17
N PRO A 48 -3.25 -17.54 -15.17
CA PRO A 48 -4.66 -17.40 -14.82
C PRO A 48 -4.82 -16.83 -13.40
N GLY A 49 -5.74 -15.88 -13.25
CA GLY A 49 -6.02 -15.25 -11.95
C GLY A 49 -4.99 -14.23 -11.50
N ILE A 50 -3.95 -13.98 -12.27
CA ILE A 50 -2.92 -13.00 -11.96
C ILE A 50 -3.16 -11.70 -12.75
N THR A 51 -3.09 -10.57 -12.03
CA THR A 51 -3.17 -9.22 -12.61
C THR A 51 -1.95 -8.42 -12.16
N TRP A 52 -1.46 -7.57 -13.04
CA TRP A 52 -0.39 -6.63 -12.71
C TRP A 52 -0.97 -5.21 -12.68
N LYS A 53 -0.65 -4.44 -11.64
CA LYS A 53 -1.05 -3.04 -11.51
C LYS A 53 0.16 -2.19 -11.13
N GLN A 54 0.32 -1.07 -11.82
CA GLN A 54 1.39 -0.14 -11.51
C GLN A 54 1.15 0.49 -10.14
N THR A 55 2.23 0.62 -9.38
CA THR A 55 2.26 1.35 -8.11
C THR A 55 3.39 2.38 -8.16
N SER A 56 3.51 3.23 -7.16
CA SER A 56 4.56 4.24 -7.11
C SER A 56 5.27 4.21 -5.78
N TYR A 57 6.59 4.05 -5.83
CA TYR A 57 7.44 4.11 -4.63
C TYR A 57 7.25 5.44 -3.86
N ASN A 58 7.00 6.53 -4.59
CA ASN A 58 6.81 7.86 -4.01
C ASN A 58 5.34 8.22 -3.77
N HIS A 59 4.43 7.26 -3.80
CA HIS A 59 2.99 7.46 -3.57
C HIS A 59 2.33 8.43 -4.59
N ASN A 60 2.84 8.48 -5.83
CA ASN A 60 2.33 9.40 -6.86
C ASN A 60 1.04 8.92 -7.51
N ILE A 61 0.78 7.61 -7.50
CA ILE A 61 -0.45 7.01 -8.03
C ILE A 61 -0.98 5.97 -7.04
N ARG A 62 -2.30 5.74 -7.09
CA ARG A 62 -2.99 4.71 -6.32
C ARG A 62 -2.70 4.78 -4.81
N LYS A 63 -2.55 6.00 -4.30
CA LYS A 63 -2.45 6.38 -2.88
C LYS A 63 -1.20 5.86 -2.20
N ASN A 64 -1.10 4.56 -1.96
CA ASN A 64 0.00 3.97 -1.20
C ASN A 64 0.87 3.10 -2.10
N TYR A 65 2.18 3.06 -1.81
CA TYR A 65 3.07 2.12 -2.44
C TYR A 65 2.65 0.70 -2.08
N ALA A 66 2.50 -0.16 -3.09
CA ALA A 66 2.07 -1.54 -2.88
C ALA A 66 3.13 -2.34 -2.11
N GLY A 67 2.67 -3.14 -1.16
CA GLY A 67 3.48 -4.11 -0.44
C GLY A 67 2.78 -5.45 -0.39
N ILE A 68 3.54 -6.53 -0.21
CA ILE A 68 2.99 -7.88 -0.12
C ILE A 68 1.99 -7.95 1.04
N GLY A 69 0.82 -8.52 0.77
CA GLY A 69 -0.28 -8.62 1.74
C GLY A 69 -1.29 -7.48 1.68
N MET A 70 -0.97 -6.38 0.98
CA MET A 70 -1.94 -5.31 0.74
C MET A 70 -2.97 -5.75 -0.30
N THR A 71 -4.10 -5.07 -0.31
CA THR A 71 -5.18 -5.32 -1.27
C THR A 71 -5.30 -4.13 -2.22
N TYR A 72 -5.48 -4.41 -3.51
CA TYR A 72 -5.87 -3.38 -4.46
C TYR A 72 -7.38 -3.23 -4.47
N ASP A 73 -7.86 -2.03 -4.16
CA ASP A 73 -9.28 -1.67 -4.18
C ASP A 73 -9.58 -0.94 -5.49
N ALA A 74 -10.26 -1.62 -6.41
CA ALA A 74 -10.55 -1.08 -7.73
C ALA A 74 -11.53 0.12 -7.67
N GLY A 75 -12.46 0.11 -6.73
CA GLY A 75 -13.41 1.20 -6.56
C GLY A 75 -12.76 2.50 -6.11
N ARG A 76 -11.73 2.41 -5.27
CA ARG A 76 -10.94 3.55 -4.82
C ARG A 76 -9.71 3.80 -5.68
N ASP A 77 -9.35 2.87 -6.55
CA ASP A 77 -8.10 2.85 -7.31
C ASP A 77 -6.90 3.07 -6.38
N ALA A 78 -6.76 2.21 -5.38
CA ALA A 78 -5.79 2.38 -4.31
C ALA A 78 -5.30 1.06 -3.74
N PHE A 79 -4.03 1.04 -3.30
CA PHE A 79 -3.48 -0.05 -2.51
C PHE A 79 -3.72 0.24 -1.03
N ILE A 80 -4.32 -0.71 -0.33
CA ILE A 80 -4.72 -0.56 1.06
C ILE A 80 -4.10 -1.68 1.89
N SER A 81 -3.43 -1.33 2.98
CA SER A 81 -2.86 -2.30 3.92
C SER A 81 -3.96 -3.05 4.67
N PRO A 82 -3.66 -4.25 5.21
CA PRO A 82 -4.62 -4.96 6.03
C PRO A 82 -5.07 -4.09 7.21
N LYS A 83 -6.37 -4.20 7.56
CA LYS A 83 -6.92 -3.46 8.70
C LYS A 83 -6.22 -3.88 9.98
N PRO A 84 -5.54 -2.96 10.70
CA PRO A 84 -4.74 -3.35 11.87
C PRO A 84 -5.59 -3.73 13.09
N PHE A 85 -6.73 -3.05 13.29
CA PHE A 85 -7.64 -3.31 14.38
C PHE A 85 -9.08 -3.09 13.94
N ALA A 86 -10.02 -3.82 14.53
CA ALA A 86 -11.43 -3.78 14.12
C ALA A 86 -12.07 -2.39 14.23
N SER A 87 -11.62 -1.57 15.21
CA SER A 87 -12.17 -0.24 15.44
C SER A 87 -11.57 0.85 14.54
N TRP A 88 -10.46 0.59 13.85
CA TRP A 88 -9.81 1.60 13.02
C TRP A 88 -10.63 1.89 11.78
N VAL A 89 -10.54 3.13 11.30
CA VAL A 89 -11.34 3.65 10.19
C VAL A 89 -10.42 4.04 9.04
N LEU A 90 -10.86 3.73 7.82
CA LEU A 90 -10.11 4.09 6.62
C LEU A 90 -10.29 5.58 6.32
N ASN A 91 -9.18 6.30 6.17
CA ASN A 91 -9.21 7.66 5.62
C ASN A 91 -9.40 7.56 4.11
N GLU A 92 -10.53 8.03 3.61
CA GLU A 92 -10.89 7.91 2.19
C GLU A 92 -9.98 8.74 1.27
N THR A 93 -9.32 9.78 1.80
CA THR A 93 -8.40 10.61 1.03
C THR A 93 -7.04 9.96 0.85
N THR A 94 -6.48 9.37 1.90
CA THR A 94 -5.15 8.76 1.89
C THR A 94 -5.18 7.25 1.70
N CYS A 95 -6.34 6.63 1.89
CA CYS A 95 -6.53 5.17 1.94
C CYS A 95 -5.62 4.50 2.96
N ARG A 96 -5.42 5.17 4.09
CA ARG A 96 -4.69 4.65 5.25
C ARG A 96 -5.63 4.49 6.43
N TRP A 97 -5.34 3.49 7.25
CA TRP A 97 -6.11 3.23 8.44
C TRP A 97 -5.74 4.21 9.55
N GLU A 98 -6.74 4.72 10.24
CA GLU A 98 -6.58 5.66 11.34
C GLU A 98 -7.31 5.16 12.57
N ALA A 99 -6.69 5.35 13.74
CA ALA A 99 -7.35 5.07 15.01
C ALA A 99 -8.56 6.01 15.17
N PRO A 100 -9.68 5.53 15.75
CA PRO A 100 -10.85 6.38 16.01
C PRO A 100 -10.60 7.45 17.06
N VAL A 101 -9.53 7.30 17.87
CA VAL A 101 -9.12 8.25 18.90
C VAL A 101 -7.72 8.74 18.56
N PRO A 102 -7.47 10.06 18.49
CA PRO A 102 -6.14 10.59 18.20
C PRO A 102 -5.12 10.15 19.27
N MET A 103 -3.86 9.91 18.84
CA MET A 103 -2.79 9.64 19.78
C MET A 103 -2.60 10.84 20.72
N PRO A 104 -2.39 10.61 22.03
CA PRO A 104 -2.16 11.71 22.97
C PRO A 104 -1.03 12.63 22.51
N SER A 105 -1.21 13.93 22.70
CA SER A 105 -0.27 14.95 22.22
C SER A 105 1.09 14.91 22.91
N ASP A 106 1.19 14.27 24.07
CA ASP A 106 2.43 14.12 24.81
C ASP A 106 3.23 12.87 24.43
N ALA A 107 2.76 12.09 23.45
CA ALA A 107 3.50 10.94 22.93
C ALA A 107 4.87 11.39 22.42
N GLY A 108 5.91 10.66 22.78
CA GLY A 108 7.30 10.96 22.41
C GLY A 108 7.95 12.09 23.20
N THR A 109 7.27 12.66 24.18
CA THR A 109 7.82 13.73 25.03
C THR A 109 8.37 13.16 26.34
N GLY A 110 9.27 13.89 26.96
CA GLY A 110 9.85 13.50 28.23
C GLY A 110 11.14 12.70 28.10
N ASN A 111 11.73 12.36 29.23
CA ASN A 111 12.95 11.55 29.31
C ASN A 111 12.83 10.55 30.48
N PRO A 112 12.58 9.23 30.20
CA PRO A 112 12.39 8.67 28.86
C PRO A 112 11.11 9.16 28.17
N PRO A 113 11.04 9.09 26.82
CA PRO A 113 9.85 9.55 26.10
C PRO A 113 8.62 8.72 26.45
N LYS A 114 7.46 9.38 26.56
CA LYS A 114 6.20 8.68 26.75
C LYS A 114 5.84 7.90 25.51
N MET A 115 5.53 6.63 25.67
CA MET A 115 5.10 5.74 24.61
C MET A 115 3.67 5.28 24.85
N TYR A 116 2.89 5.19 23.78
CA TYR A 116 1.53 4.70 23.84
C TYR A 116 1.36 3.52 22.91
N ARG A 117 0.49 2.58 23.30
CA ARG A 117 0.04 1.50 22.45
C ARG A 117 -1.48 1.55 22.30
N TRP A 118 -1.97 1.06 21.18
CA TRP A 118 -3.40 0.95 20.97
C TRP A 118 -3.94 -0.24 21.78
N ASP A 119 -5.02 0.00 22.52
CA ASP A 119 -5.75 -1.03 23.23
C ASP A 119 -7.14 -1.17 22.61
N GLU A 120 -7.34 -2.24 21.86
CA GLU A 120 -8.59 -2.48 21.15
C GLU A 120 -9.75 -2.74 22.12
N ASP A 121 -9.48 -3.35 23.29
CA ASP A 121 -10.51 -3.66 24.27
C ASP A 121 -11.15 -2.40 24.84
N THR A 122 -10.36 -1.35 25.06
CA THR A 122 -10.85 -0.07 25.58
C THR A 122 -11.10 0.96 24.47
N VAL A 123 -10.73 0.63 23.22
CA VAL A 123 -10.81 1.54 22.07
C VAL A 123 -10.10 2.86 22.39
N ASN A 124 -8.87 2.76 22.86
CA ASN A 124 -8.10 3.93 23.31
C ASN A 124 -6.61 3.64 23.33
N TRP A 125 -5.83 4.71 23.42
CA TRP A 125 -4.39 4.64 23.64
C TRP A 125 -4.11 4.45 25.13
N VAL A 126 -3.21 3.54 25.43
CA VAL A 126 -2.73 3.31 26.80
C VAL A 126 -1.23 3.50 26.84
N GLU A 127 -0.73 4.08 27.95
CA GLU A 127 0.70 4.30 28.12
C GLU A 127 1.41 2.96 28.21
N ALA A 128 2.46 2.80 27.37
CA ALA A 128 3.28 1.61 27.36
C ALA A 128 4.47 1.79 28.29
N THR A 129 4.72 0.78 29.11
CA THR A 129 5.91 0.75 29.96
C THR A 129 7.08 0.15 29.18
N ILE A 130 8.22 0.81 29.24
CA ILE A 130 9.45 0.33 28.58
C ILE A 130 10.18 -0.62 29.52
#